data_1e06007351bfad142bb596e879fc7c3f
#
_entry.id   1e06007351bfad142bb596e879fc7c3f
#
_cell.length_a   1.000
_cell.length_b   1.000
_cell.length_c   1.000
_cell.angle_alpha   90.00
_cell.angle_beta   90.00
_cell.angle_gamma   90.00
#
_symmetry.space_group_name_H-M   'P 1'
#
loop_
_entity.id
_entity.type
_entity.pdbx_description
1 polymer ?
#
loop_
_entity_poly.entity_id
_entity_poly.type
_entity_poly.pdbx_seq_one_letter_code
_entity_poly.pdbx_strand_id
1 'polypeptide(L)'
;YNLRDYILNNDMNNQNNYNNVKNQLNIMSIIDYFIINNFTVNSDWLNWNTSWWRGNHPSLNNIKWRYTLWDLDNTFNHGANYTGIVDQSFESNICDLDTLGDIGGQGHIPIWNKLMLNNNFFESYINRFSYLNDTYLSCDFLLNHLDSLINIIEPEMPAQILRWGGNIETWNQNVQELVNFISNRCNNINNNILNCYDDQLSNYHNITIISNIENNGEIYLNNNYISNLPSLNTCFENINQNIEIFPDLNFDIDTIFFVNNTPISNNF
;
A
#
# COMPACT_ATOMS: atom_id res chain seq x y z
N TYR A 1 23.44 -3.51 8.23
CA TYR A 1 23.90 -4.91 8.13
C TYR A 1 23.27 -5.80 9.19
N ASN A 2 23.32 -5.43 10.47
CA ASN A 2 22.83 -6.32 11.55
C ASN A 2 21.33 -6.67 11.44
N LEU A 3 20.45 -5.74 11.07
CA LEU A 3 19.01 -6.02 11.00
C LEU A 3 18.67 -6.92 9.79
N ARG A 4 19.23 -6.63 8.61
CA ARG A 4 19.09 -7.47 7.42
C ARG A 4 19.54 -8.91 7.72
N ASP A 5 20.76 -9.05 8.22
CA ASP A 5 21.34 -10.38 8.53
C ASP A 5 20.50 -11.10 9.59
N TYR A 6 19.96 -10.37 10.56
CA TYR A 6 19.05 -10.94 11.54
C TYR A 6 17.79 -11.50 10.89
N ILE A 7 17.13 -10.73 10.00
CA ILE A 7 15.92 -11.17 9.30
C ILE A 7 16.19 -12.39 8.45
N LEU A 8 17.28 -12.37 7.66
CA LEU A 8 17.59 -13.45 6.72
C LEU A 8 17.97 -14.77 7.41
N ASN A 9 18.62 -14.71 8.58
CA ASN A 9 19.14 -15.87 9.28
C ASN A 9 18.22 -16.42 10.38
N ASN A 10 17.07 -15.79 10.63
CA ASN A 10 16.13 -16.25 11.65
C ASN A 10 14.79 -16.65 11.03
N ASP A 11 14.08 -17.52 11.73
CA ASP A 11 12.71 -17.89 11.36
C ASP A 11 11.74 -16.78 11.78
N MET A 12 11.11 -16.11 10.78
CA MET A 12 10.16 -15.03 11.00
C MET A 12 8.77 -15.53 11.41
N ASN A 13 8.45 -16.84 11.27
CA ASN A 13 7.26 -17.44 11.89
C ASN A 13 7.34 -17.39 13.42
N ASN A 14 8.55 -17.36 13.97
CA ASN A 14 8.72 -17.19 15.40
C ASN A 14 8.40 -15.75 15.82
N GLN A 15 7.35 -15.60 16.64
CA GLN A 15 6.86 -14.30 17.08
C GLN A 15 7.92 -13.46 17.82
N ASN A 16 8.83 -14.07 18.57
CA ASN A 16 9.90 -13.34 19.26
C ASN A 16 10.90 -12.74 18.27
N ASN A 17 11.23 -13.48 17.19
CA ASN A 17 12.09 -12.96 16.15
C ASN A 17 11.42 -11.80 15.40
N TYR A 18 10.14 -11.97 15.06
CA TYR A 18 9.37 -10.91 14.44
C TYR A 18 9.23 -9.66 15.32
N ASN A 19 8.96 -9.83 16.62
CA ASN A 19 8.91 -8.74 17.58
C ASN A 19 10.25 -7.98 17.67
N ASN A 20 11.38 -8.67 17.60
CA ASN A 20 12.68 -8.02 17.55
C ASN A 20 12.84 -7.16 16.29
N VAL A 21 12.35 -7.64 15.14
CA VAL A 21 12.33 -6.85 13.90
C VAL A 21 11.41 -5.63 14.04
N LYS A 22 10.19 -5.79 14.58
CA LYS A 22 9.23 -4.68 14.82
C LYS A 22 9.81 -3.58 15.71
N ASN A 23 10.72 -3.91 16.61
CA ASN A 23 11.38 -2.92 17.46
C ASN A 23 12.41 -2.07 16.70
N GLN A 24 12.91 -2.54 15.57
CA GLN A 24 13.97 -1.90 14.79
C GLN A 24 13.49 -1.37 13.42
N LEU A 25 12.44 -1.96 12.85
CA LEU A 25 11.86 -1.61 11.55
C LEU A 25 10.43 -1.09 11.75
N ASN A 26 10.10 0.01 11.11
CA ASN A 26 8.71 0.44 10.98
C ASN A 26 8.04 -0.44 9.92
N ILE A 27 7.26 -1.40 10.39
CA ILE A 27 6.60 -2.40 9.54
C ILE A 27 5.66 -1.75 8.52
N MET A 28 4.92 -0.72 8.94
CA MET A 28 3.99 -0.06 8.03
C MET A 28 4.73 0.65 6.89
N SER A 29 5.92 1.21 7.15
CA SER A 29 6.67 1.90 6.09
C SER A 29 7.22 0.96 5.00
N ILE A 30 7.60 -0.28 5.35
CA ILE A 30 8.00 -1.26 4.33
C ILE A 30 6.78 -1.78 3.57
N ILE A 31 5.67 -2.01 4.26
CA ILE A 31 4.40 -2.40 3.63
C ILE A 31 3.95 -1.34 2.62
N ASP A 32 3.84 -0.08 3.04
CA ASP A 32 3.45 1.03 2.15
C ASP A 32 4.38 1.16 0.95
N TYR A 33 5.69 1.02 1.18
CA TYR A 33 6.69 1.07 0.13
C TYR A 33 6.47 0.00 -0.93
N PHE A 34 6.25 -1.25 -0.52
CA PHE A 34 6.00 -2.35 -1.45
C PHE A 34 4.62 -2.22 -2.15
N ILE A 35 3.56 -1.84 -1.42
CA ILE A 35 2.23 -1.65 -2.01
C ILE A 35 2.29 -0.60 -3.14
N ILE A 36 2.88 0.57 -2.89
CA ILE A 36 2.91 1.65 -3.87
C ILE A 36 3.74 1.26 -5.09
N ASN A 37 4.94 0.70 -4.91
CA ASN A 37 5.77 0.27 -6.03
C ASN A 37 5.11 -0.84 -6.86
N ASN A 38 4.41 -1.78 -6.22
CA ASN A 38 3.63 -2.83 -6.90
C ASN A 38 2.41 -2.26 -7.63
N PHE A 39 1.67 -1.37 -6.99
CA PHE A 39 0.47 -0.77 -7.59
C PHE A 39 0.84 0.02 -8.84
N THR A 40 1.88 0.83 -8.77
CA THR A 40 2.34 1.68 -9.89
C THR A 40 3.15 0.91 -10.94
N VAL A 41 3.42 -0.37 -10.71
CA VAL A 41 4.29 -1.20 -11.56
C VAL A 41 5.62 -0.49 -11.81
N ASN A 42 6.28 -0.08 -10.71
CA ASN A 42 7.56 0.61 -10.80
C ASN A 42 8.63 -0.31 -11.39
N SER A 43 9.23 0.10 -12.48
CA SER A 43 10.24 -0.66 -13.23
C SER A 43 11.68 -0.20 -12.97
N ASP A 44 11.88 0.73 -12.04
CA ASP A 44 13.19 1.29 -11.66
C ASP A 44 13.34 1.42 -10.13
N TRP A 45 13.25 0.32 -9.40
CA TRP A 45 13.38 0.31 -7.95
C TRP A 45 14.17 -0.89 -7.44
N LEU A 46 14.31 -1.04 -6.10
CA LEU A 46 15.02 -2.09 -5.37
C LEU A 46 16.54 -2.02 -5.40
N ASN A 47 17.15 -1.49 -6.44
CA ASN A 47 18.62 -1.39 -6.57
C ASN A 47 19.11 0.05 -6.62
N TRP A 48 18.32 1.00 -7.15
CA TRP A 48 18.70 2.40 -7.31
C TRP A 48 17.83 3.34 -6.48
N ASN A 49 16.52 3.29 -6.68
CA ASN A 49 15.54 4.21 -6.11
C ASN A 49 14.96 3.70 -4.80
N THR A 50 15.79 3.14 -3.95
CA THR A 50 15.43 2.68 -2.60
C THR A 50 16.15 3.54 -1.57
N SER A 51 15.37 4.24 -0.76
CA SER A 51 15.86 5.04 0.34
C SER A 51 15.30 4.56 1.67
N TRP A 52 16.14 4.50 2.68
CA TRP A 52 15.76 4.19 4.06
C TRP A 52 16.47 5.12 5.03
N TRP A 53 15.82 5.42 6.10
CA TRP A 53 16.36 6.30 7.12
C TRP A 53 15.90 5.90 8.51
N ARG A 54 16.60 6.38 9.53
CA ARG A 54 16.17 6.35 10.92
C ARG A 54 16.63 7.61 11.64
N GLY A 55 15.87 8.01 12.65
CA GLY A 55 16.31 9.06 13.58
C GLY A 55 17.51 8.61 14.40
N ASN A 56 18.36 9.53 14.78
CA ASN A 56 19.52 9.28 15.65
C ASN A 56 19.55 10.17 16.89
N HIS A 57 18.38 10.66 17.33
CA HIS A 57 18.31 11.50 18.52
C HIS A 57 18.12 10.64 19.77
N PRO A 58 19.00 10.74 20.78
CA PRO A 58 19.01 9.84 21.94
C PRO A 58 17.75 9.90 22.81
N SER A 59 16.99 10.99 22.76
CA SER A 59 15.74 11.14 23.52
C SER A 59 14.49 10.63 22.79
N LEU A 60 14.61 10.14 21.56
CA LEU A 60 13.49 9.59 20.81
C LEU A 60 13.37 8.08 21.11
N ASN A 61 12.28 7.69 21.74
CA ASN A 61 11.99 6.29 22.06
C ASN A 61 11.72 5.40 20.83
N ASN A 62 11.82 5.92 19.61
CA ASN A 62 11.37 5.23 18.40
C ASN A 62 12.34 5.42 17.23
N ILE A 63 13.55 4.90 17.35
CA ILE A 63 14.58 4.94 16.30
C ILE A 63 14.43 3.72 15.41
N LYS A 64 13.33 3.64 14.63
CA LYS A 64 13.11 2.55 13.69
C LYS A 64 13.55 2.93 12.29
N TRP A 65 14.11 1.96 11.57
CA TRP A 65 14.32 2.09 10.16
C TRP A 65 12.99 2.26 9.42
N ARG A 66 12.97 3.10 8.40
CA ARG A 66 11.82 3.37 7.53
C ARG A 66 12.26 3.34 6.09
N TYR A 67 11.44 2.77 5.25
CA TYR A 67 11.51 2.93 3.81
C TYR A 67 10.86 4.24 3.39
N THR A 68 11.36 4.84 2.32
CA THR A 68 10.84 6.09 1.76
C THR A 68 10.67 5.91 0.26
N LEU A 69 9.52 6.32 -0.26
CA LEU A 69 9.28 6.41 -1.69
C LEU A 69 10.19 7.48 -2.30
N TRP A 70 10.82 7.13 -3.41
CA TRP A 70 11.76 8.00 -4.09
C TRP A 70 11.73 7.69 -5.57
N ASP A 71 11.74 8.73 -6.44
CA ASP A 71 11.93 8.66 -7.87
C ASP A 71 10.97 7.67 -8.58
N LEU A 72 9.69 8.04 -8.67
CA LEU A 72 8.64 7.20 -9.24
C LEU A 72 8.33 7.55 -10.71
N ASP A 73 9.31 8.04 -11.48
CA ASP A 73 9.14 8.45 -12.88
C ASP A 73 9.04 7.27 -13.85
N ASN A 74 9.61 6.10 -13.50
CA ASN A 74 9.51 4.86 -14.28
C ASN A 74 8.34 3.98 -13.77
N THR A 75 7.13 4.52 -13.74
CA THR A 75 5.91 3.83 -13.29
C THR A 75 4.83 3.84 -14.36
N PHE A 76 3.75 3.10 -14.16
CA PHE A 76 2.58 3.08 -15.04
C PHE A 76 2.90 2.74 -16.51
N ASN A 77 3.85 1.83 -16.72
CA ASN A 77 4.36 1.42 -18.04
C ASN A 77 5.10 2.54 -18.80
N HIS A 78 5.64 3.49 -18.10
CA HIS A 78 6.58 4.49 -18.67
C HIS A 78 8.01 4.20 -18.25
N GLY A 79 8.96 4.56 -19.13
CA GLY A 79 10.39 4.44 -18.89
C GLY A 79 10.97 3.07 -19.19
N ALA A 80 12.18 2.81 -18.65
CA ALA A 80 12.94 1.59 -18.90
C ALA A 80 12.75 0.58 -17.75
N ASN A 81 12.69 -0.70 -18.10
CA ASN A 81 12.57 -1.77 -17.12
C ASN A 81 13.95 -2.16 -16.55
N TYR A 82 14.35 -1.51 -15.48
CA TYR A 82 15.61 -1.79 -14.79
C TYR A 82 15.46 -2.89 -13.73
N THR A 83 14.24 -3.09 -13.19
CA THR A 83 13.94 -4.10 -12.16
C THR A 83 13.83 -5.50 -12.75
N GLY A 84 13.48 -5.62 -14.03
CA GLY A 84 13.29 -6.91 -14.70
C GLY A 84 11.89 -7.52 -14.47
N ILE A 85 10.89 -6.69 -14.14
CA ILE A 85 9.49 -7.11 -14.08
C ILE A 85 9.08 -7.65 -15.45
N VAL A 86 8.49 -8.84 -15.48
CA VAL A 86 8.13 -9.53 -16.74
C VAL A 86 6.97 -8.81 -17.43
N ASP A 87 5.97 -8.40 -16.66
CA ASP A 87 4.79 -7.69 -17.15
C ASP A 87 4.73 -6.28 -16.56
N GLN A 88 4.82 -5.27 -17.42
CA GLN A 88 4.72 -3.86 -17.04
C GLN A 88 3.32 -3.29 -17.28
N SER A 89 2.37 -4.08 -17.75
CA SER A 89 1.00 -3.65 -18.01
C SER A 89 0.22 -3.42 -16.70
N PHE A 90 -0.97 -2.87 -16.83
CA PHE A 90 -1.90 -2.74 -15.69
C PHE A 90 -2.38 -4.11 -15.16
N GLU A 91 -2.17 -5.20 -15.87
CA GLU A 91 -2.49 -6.57 -15.45
C GLU A 91 -1.38 -7.22 -14.62
N SER A 92 -0.19 -6.61 -14.54
CA SER A 92 0.96 -7.12 -13.78
C SER A 92 0.54 -7.56 -12.37
N ASN A 93 0.90 -8.77 -11.99
CA ASN A 93 0.59 -9.29 -10.67
C ASN A 93 1.39 -8.59 -9.58
N ILE A 94 0.75 -8.28 -8.47
CA ILE A 94 1.40 -7.59 -7.35
C ILE A 94 2.43 -8.47 -6.63
N CYS A 95 2.36 -9.79 -6.80
CA CYS A 95 3.31 -10.76 -6.24
C CYS A 95 4.46 -11.14 -7.18
N ASP A 96 4.53 -10.59 -8.38
CA ASP A 96 5.64 -10.87 -9.30
C ASP A 96 6.99 -10.52 -8.70
N LEU A 97 7.02 -9.55 -7.79
CA LEU A 97 8.22 -9.17 -7.05
C LEU A 97 8.75 -10.28 -6.14
N ASP A 98 7.86 -11.11 -5.59
CA ASP A 98 8.24 -12.22 -4.71
C ASP A 98 9.12 -13.23 -5.44
N THR A 99 9.04 -13.27 -6.77
CA THR A 99 9.82 -14.13 -7.64
C THR A 99 11.16 -13.50 -8.07
N LEU A 100 11.32 -12.18 -7.91
CA LEU A 100 12.57 -11.49 -8.19
C LEU A 100 13.61 -11.87 -7.14
N GLY A 101 14.82 -12.15 -7.58
CA GLY A 101 15.95 -12.41 -6.67
C GLY A 101 16.39 -11.16 -5.91
N ASP A 102 17.60 -11.18 -5.39
CA ASP A 102 18.22 -10.02 -4.72
C ASP A 102 18.81 -9.05 -5.77
N ILE A 103 17.95 -8.35 -6.47
CA ILE A 103 18.35 -7.37 -7.48
C ILE A 103 19.18 -6.28 -6.82
N GLY A 104 20.40 -6.05 -7.33
CA GLY A 104 21.36 -5.08 -6.76
C GLY A 104 22.04 -5.55 -5.47
N GLY A 105 21.78 -6.75 -4.97
CA GLY A 105 22.48 -7.33 -3.80
C GLY A 105 22.17 -6.68 -2.46
N GLN A 106 21.10 -5.89 -2.37
CA GLN A 106 20.75 -5.14 -1.16
C GLN A 106 19.83 -5.91 -0.20
N GLY A 107 19.20 -6.98 -0.68
CA GLY A 107 18.40 -7.88 0.14
C GLY A 107 16.97 -7.42 0.41
N HIS A 108 16.41 -6.51 -0.39
CA HIS A 108 15.04 -5.99 -0.16
C HIS A 108 13.98 -7.08 -0.39
N ILE A 109 14.04 -7.79 -1.50
CA ILE A 109 13.13 -8.92 -1.77
C ILE A 109 13.33 -10.06 -0.78
N PRO A 110 14.55 -10.53 -0.48
CA PRO A 110 14.76 -11.52 0.58
C PRO A 110 14.22 -11.10 1.96
N ILE A 111 14.33 -9.80 2.33
CA ILE A 111 13.72 -9.28 3.56
C ILE A 111 12.20 -9.40 3.50
N TRP A 112 11.60 -8.94 2.41
CA TRP A 112 10.16 -9.01 2.17
C TRP A 112 9.64 -10.44 2.29
N ASN A 113 10.23 -11.37 1.52
CA ASN A 113 9.83 -12.78 1.50
C ASN A 113 9.94 -13.43 2.89
N LYS A 114 10.97 -13.07 3.66
CA LYS A 114 11.11 -13.55 5.03
C LYS A 114 10.02 -13.01 5.97
N LEU A 115 9.66 -11.75 5.83
CA LEU A 115 8.60 -11.14 6.65
C LEU A 115 7.23 -11.67 6.28
N MET A 116 6.96 -11.94 5.01
CA MET A 116 5.70 -12.53 4.51
C MET A 116 5.41 -13.92 5.10
N LEU A 117 6.42 -14.64 5.61
CA LEU A 117 6.20 -15.90 6.32
C LEU A 117 5.53 -15.69 7.70
N ASN A 118 5.53 -14.49 8.25
CA ASN A 118 4.89 -14.21 9.52
C ASN A 118 3.43 -13.81 9.31
N ASN A 119 2.48 -14.54 9.90
CA ASN A 119 1.05 -14.29 9.73
C ASN A 119 0.65 -12.85 10.11
N ASN A 120 1.20 -12.29 11.19
CA ASN A 120 0.87 -10.92 11.60
C ASN A 120 1.40 -9.87 10.60
N PHE A 121 2.53 -10.15 9.92
CA PHE A 121 3.01 -9.28 8.85
C PHE A 121 2.11 -9.38 7.63
N PHE A 122 1.78 -10.61 7.22
CA PHE A 122 0.90 -10.87 6.08
C PHE A 122 -0.49 -10.22 6.29
N GLU A 123 -1.13 -10.44 7.45
CA GLU A 123 -2.40 -9.79 7.79
C GLU A 123 -2.30 -8.25 7.76
N SER A 124 -1.20 -7.70 8.29
CA SER A 124 -0.97 -6.25 8.26
C SER A 124 -0.82 -5.73 6.83
N TYR A 125 -0.15 -6.49 5.96
CA TYR A 125 0.00 -6.17 4.54
C TYR A 125 -1.34 -6.18 3.81
N ILE A 126 -2.13 -7.25 3.96
CA ILE A 126 -3.44 -7.37 3.30
C ILE A 126 -4.41 -6.29 3.79
N ASN A 127 -4.48 -6.06 5.10
CA ASN A 127 -5.33 -5.01 5.67
C ASN A 127 -4.91 -3.61 5.22
N ARG A 128 -3.61 -3.34 5.13
CA ARG A 128 -3.11 -2.05 4.63
C ARG A 128 -3.35 -1.87 3.15
N PHE A 129 -3.18 -2.94 2.37
CA PHE A 129 -3.50 -2.97 0.95
C PHE A 129 -4.97 -2.61 0.71
N SER A 130 -5.91 -3.28 1.41
CA SER A 130 -7.35 -2.96 1.35
C SER A 130 -7.61 -1.49 1.64
N TYR A 131 -7.09 -0.98 2.76
CA TYR A 131 -7.29 0.41 3.14
C TYR A 131 -6.80 1.40 2.09
N LEU A 132 -5.59 1.19 1.56
CA LEU A 132 -5.03 2.06 0.52
C LEU A 132 -5.85 1.98 -0.77
N ASN A 133 -6.30 0.79 -1.14
CA ASN A 133 -7.10 0.58 -2.34
C ASN A 133 -8.50 1.22 -2.24
N ASP A 134 -9.10 1.19 -1.06
CA ASP A 134 -10.40 1.85 -0.81
C ASP A 134 -10.27 3.38 -0.67
N THR A 135 -9.06 3.91 -0.50
CA THR A 135 -8.82 5.34 -0.25
C THR A 135 -7.92 5.96 -1.33
N TYR A 136 -6.63 6.02 -1.06
CA TYR A 136 -5.65 6.77 -1.88
C TYR A 136 -5.31 6.11 -3.22
N LEU A 137 -5.55 4.81 -3.37
CA LEU A 137 -5.37 4.06 -4.62
C LEU A 137 -6.70 3.74 -5.32
N SER A 138 -7.82 4.25 -4.80
CA SER A 138 -9.12 4.10 -5.47
C SER A 138 -9.13 4.83 -6.81
N CYS A 139 -9.92 4.31 -7.77
CA CYS A 139 -10.03 4.92 -9.08
C CYS A 139 -10.46 6.39 -8.99
N ASP A 140 -11.46 6.67 -8.16
CA ASP A 140 -12.00 8.04 -7.99
C ASP A 140 -10.93 8.99 -7.46
N PHE A 141 -10.18 8.59 -6.43
CA PHE A 141 -9.13 9.43 -5.87
C PHE A 141 -8.01 9.68 -6.88
N LEU A 142 -7.49 8.63 -7.50
CA LEU A 142 -6.34 8.73 -8.41
C LEU A 142 -6.69 9.52 -9.67
N LEU A 143 -7.85 9.26 -10.28
CA LEU A 143 -8.23 9.96 -11.51
C LEU A 143 -8.56 11.42 -11.26
N ASN A 144 -9.25 11.75 -10.16
CA ASN A 144 -9.50 13.15 -9.78
C ASN A 144 -8.21 13.90 -9.44
N HIS A 145 -7.26 13.23 -8.76
CA HIS A 145 -5.98 13.83 -8.44
C HIS A 145 -5.12 14.05 -9.70
N LEU A 146 -5.09 13.06 -10.61
CA LEU A 146 -4.43 13.19 -11.91
C LEU A 146 -5.00 14.34 -12.74
N ASP A 147 -6.32 14.43 -12.85
CA ASP A 147 -7.00 15.55 -13.56
C ASP A 147 -6.60 16.90 -12.97
N SER A 148 -6.58 17.02 -11.65
CA SER A 148 -6.14 18.23 -10.96
C SER A 148 -4.70 18.61 -11.30
N LEU A 149 -3.79 17.65 -11.40
CA LEU A 149 -2.39 17.88 -11.77
C LEU A 149 -2.25 18.28 -13.24
N ILE A 150 -2.98 17.60 -14.14
CA ILE A 150 -3.01 17.91 -15.57
C ILE A 150 -3.48 19.35 -15.79
N ASN A 151 -4.58 19.75 -15.16
CA ASN A 151 -5.12 21.12 -15.27
C ASN A 151 -4.11 22.21 -14.83
N ILE A 152 -3.18 21.89 -13.93
CA ILE A 152 -2.13 22.81 -13.50
C ILE A 152 -1.01 22.91 -14.54
N ILE A 153 -0.61 21.79 -15.16
CA ILE A 153 0.57 21.77 -16.05
C ILE A 153 0.22 21.99 -17.52
N GLU A 154 -0.99 21.66 -17.96
CA GLU A 154 -1.41 21.80 -19.36
C GLU A 154 -1.18 23.19 -19.95
N PRO A 155 -1.47 24.33 -19.25
CA PRO A 155 -1.23 25.67 -19.76
C PRO A 155 0.26 25.97 -20.03
N GLU A 156 1.17 25.25 -19.37
CA GLU A 156 2.63 25.43 -19.52
C GLU A 156 3.23 24.55 -20.62
N MET A 157 2.49 23.59 -21.15
CA MET A 157 2.98 22.64 -22.16
C MET A 157 3.44 23.31 -23.46
N PRO A 158 2.80 24.38 -24.01
CA PRO A 158 3.32 25.06 -25.17
C PRO A 158 4.72 25.66 -24.94
N ALA A 159 4.96 26.25 -23.78
CA ALA A 159 6.28 26.78 -23.42
C ALA A 159 7.32 25.67 -23.21
N GLN A 160 6.93 24.58 -22.59
CA GLN A 160 7.75 23.37 -22.42
C GLN A 160 8.18 22.79 -23.77
N ILE A 161 7.24 22.61 -24.70
CA ILE A 161 7.49 22.07 -26.04
C ILE A 161 8.40 23.00 -26.84
N LEU A 162 8.16 24.31 -26.78
CA LEU A 162 9.03 25.29 -27.47
C LEU A 162 10.47 25.22 -26.99
N ARG A 163 10.69 24.97 -25.70
CA ARG A 163 12.05 24.95 -25.09
C ARG A 163 12.78 23.62 -25.27
N TRP A 164 12.07 22.50 -25.15
CA TRP A 164 12.69 21.17 -25.03
C TRP A 164 12.34 20.21 -26.18
N GLY A 165 11.44 20.65 -27.08
CA GLY A 165 10.93 19.81 -28.16
C GLY A 165 9.75 18.93 -27.73
N GLY A 166 9.25 18.13 -28.66
CA GLY A 166 8.03 17.33 -28.54
C GLY A 166 6.87 17.94 -29.28
N ASN A 167 5.67 17.42 -29.05
CA ASN A 167 4.43 17.98 -29.57
C ASN A 167 3.27 17.74 -28.60
N ILE A 168 2.20 18.50 -28.75
CA ILE A 168 1.05 18.47 -27.84
C ILE A 168 0.20 17.21 -28.03
N GLU A 169 0.15 16.66 -29.23
CA GLU A 169 -0.59 15.45 -29.55
C GLU A 169 0.01 14.24 -28.80
N THR A 170 1.33 14.11 -28.81
CA THR A 170 2.04 13.06 -28.05
C THR A 170 1.82 13.21 -26.55
N TRP A 171 1.86 14.43 -26.03
CA TRP A 171 1.59 14.69 -24.62
C TRP A 171 0.16 14.27 -24.24
N ASN A 172 -0.85 14.66 -25.04
CA ASN A 172 -2.24 14.26 -24.83
C ASN A 172 -2.43 12.74 -24.90
N GLN A 173 -1.73 12.07 -25.83
CA GLN A 173 -1.75 10.61 -25.93
C GLN A 173 -1.19 9.97 -24.67
N ASN A 174 -0.04 10.42 -24.17
CA ASN A 174 0.57 9.90 -22.95
C ASN A 174 -0.33 10.10 -21.73
N VAL A 175 -1.01 11.26 -21.63
CA VAL A 175 -2.02 11.49 -20.58
C VAL A 175 -3.14 10.48 -20.67
N GLN A 176 -3.66 10.21 -21.88
CA GLN A 176 -4.75 9.24 -22.06
C GLN A 176 -4.28 7.80 -21.74
N GLU A 177 -3.05 7.44 -22.09
CA GLU A 177 -2.47 6.14 -21.75
C GLU A 177 -2.35 5.98 -20.22
N LEU A 178 -1.92 7.02 -19.51
CA LEU A 178 -1.86 7.04 -18.04
C LEU A 178 -3.26 6.90 -17.40
N VAL A 179 -4.25 7.64 -17.89
CA VAL A 179 -5.65 7.52 -17.45
C VAL A 179 -6.17 6.10 -17.64
N ASN A 180 -5.91 5.51 -18.80
CA ASN A 180 -6.33 4.14 -19.11
C ASN A 180 -5.62 3.11 -18.21
N PHE A 181 -4.32 3.29 -17.98
CA PHE A 181 -3.56 2.42 -17.08
C PHE A 181 -4.15 2.45 -15.67
N ILE A 182 -4.30 3.64 -15.08
CA ILE A 182 -4.82 3.80 -13.73
C ILE A 182 -6.23 3.21 -13.62
N SER A 183 -7.14 3.54 -14.55
CA SER A 183 -8.51 3.05 -14.53
C SER A 183 -8.60 1.52 -14.56
N ASN A 184 -7.78 0.87 -15.38
CA ASN A 184 -7.76 -0.59 -15.44
C ASN A 184 -7.09 -1.19 -14.20
N ARG A 185 -6.00 -0.57 -13.72
CA ARG A 185 -5.27 -1.06 -12.54
C ARG A 185 -6.12 -1.09 -11.30
N CYS A 186 -6.74 0.03 -10.93
CA CYS A 186 -7.53 0.12 -9.70
C CYS A 186 -8.80 -0.75 -9.74
N ASN A 187 -9.40 -0.98 -10.91
CA ASN A 187 -10.57 -1.85 -11.04
C ASN A 187 -10.24 -3.35 -10.88
N ASN A 188 -9.00 -3.76 -11.15
CA ASN A 188 -8.62 -5.18 -11.16
C ASN A 188 -7.77 -5.61 -9.95
N ILE A 189 -7.30 -4.67 -9.16
CA ILE A 189 -6.26 -4.92 -8.16
C ILE A 189 -6.68 -5.91 -7.05
N ASN A 190 -7.96 -5.91 -6.63
CA ASN A 190 -8.46 -6.87 -5.63
C ASN A 190 -8.44 -8.31 -6.16
N ASN A 191 -8.72 -8.52 -7.44
CA ASN A 191 -8.61 -9.83 -8.05
C ASN A 191 -7.16 -10.26 -8.19
N ASN A 192 -6.26 -9.32 -8.46
CA ASN A 192 -4.83 -9.61 -8.56
C ASN A 192 -4.27 -10.10 -7.22
N ILE A 193 -4.66 -9.50 -6.09
CA ILE A 193 -4.18 -9.96 -4.78
C ILE A 193 -4.73 -11.33 -4.40
N LEU A 194 -5.99 -11.64 -4.75
CA LEU A 194 -6.55 -12.98 -4.57
C LEU A 194 -5.78 -14.01 -5.38
N ASN A 195 -5.47 -13.71 -6.63
CA ASN A 195 -4.71 -14.62 -7.51
C ASN A 195 -3.27 -14.84 -7.02
N CYS A 196 -2.68 -13.82 -6.38
CA CYS A 196 -1.32 -13.91 -5.84
C CYS A 196 -1.22 -14.79 -4.60
N TYR A 197 -2.24 -14.78 -3.76
CA TYR A 197 -2.23 -15.43 -2.44
C TYR A 197 -3.44 -16.36 -2.29
N ASP A 198 -3.77 -17.12 -3.33
CA ASP A 198 -4.93 -18.01 -3.41
C ASP A 198 -4.86 -19.20 -2.42
N ASP A 199 -3.69 -19.50 -1.89
CA ASP A 199 -3.48 -20.46 -0.81
C ASP A 199 -3.85 -19.89 0.57
N GLN A 200 -3.93 -18.57 0.75
CA GLN A 200 -4.19 -17.88 2.01
C GLN A 200 -5.48 -17.06 1.98
N LEU A 201 -5.87 -16.54 0.81
CA LEU A 201 -7.06 -15.72 0.59
C LEU A 201 -8.05 -16.46 -0.29
N SER A 202 -9.32 -16.56 0.13
CA SER A 202 -10.36 -17.25 -0.64
C SER A 202 -11.27 -16.28 -1.40
N ASN A 203 -11.60 -15.14 -0.80
CA ASN A 203 -12.52 -14.16 -1.36
C ASN A 203 -12.36 -12.81 -0.65
N TYR A 204 -13.09 -11.79 -1.10
CA TYR A 204 -13.27 -10.55 -0.36
C TYR A 204 -14.74 -10.14 -0.31
N HIS A 205 -15.08 -9.34 0.68
CA HIS A 205 -16.40 -8.75 0.87
C HIS A 205 -16.25 -7.31 1.35
N ASN A 206 -17.32 -6.54 1.20
CA ASN A 206 -17.35 -5.16 1.67
C ASN A 206 -18.09 -5.08 3.00
N ILE A 207 -17.51 -4.36 3.95
CA ILE A 207 -18.17 -3.95 5.17
C ILE A 207 -18.47 -2.46 5.12
N THR A 208 -19.65 -2.07 5.61
CA THR A 208 -20.02 -0.66 5.73
C THR A 208 -19.99 -0.28 7.20
N ILE A 209 -19.18 0.75 7.52
CA ILE A 209 -19.16 1.32 8.86
C ILE A 209 -20.03 2.58 8.85
N ILE A 210 -21.00 2.62 9.74
CA ILE A 210 -21.96 3.72 9.87
C ILE A 210 -21.95 4.19 11.33
N SER A 211 -21.93 5.49 11.55
CA SER A 211 -22.24 6.09 12.84
C SER A 211 -23.56 6.86 12.76
N ASN A 212 -24.39 6.76 13.78
CA ASN A 212 -25.62 7.54 13.90
C ASN A 212 -25.38 8.95 14.48
N ILE A 213 -24.16 9.24 14.91
CA ILE A 213 -23.76 10.55 15.45
C ILE A 213 -22.45 10.96 14.79
N GLU A 214 -22.47 12.02 14.03
CA GLU A 214 -21.27 12.58 13.39
C GLU A 214 -20.41 13.32 14.43
N ASN A 215 -19.08 13.15 14.31
CA ASN A 215 -18.05 13.89 15.04
C ASN A 215 -18.00 13.70 16.59
N ASN A 216 -18.45 12.57 17.12
CA ASN A 216 -18.38 12.32 18.58
C ASN A 216 -17.39 11.20 18.97
N GLY A 217 -16.35 11.03 18.19
CA GLY A 217 -15.29 10.07 18.45
C GLY A 217 -14.56 9.65 17.18
N GLU A 218 -13.58 8.79 17.36
CA GLU A 218 -12.76 8.26 16.29
C GLU A 218 -13.01 6.77 16.11
N ILE A 219 -13.08 6.34 14.85
CA ILE A 219 -13.22 4.92 14.47
C ILE A 219 -11.99 4.53 13.67
N TYR A 220 -11.41 3.41 14.03
CA TYR A 220 -10.29 2.82 13.31
C TYR A 220 -10.65 1.42 12.84
N LEU A 221 -10.32 1.10 11.60
CA LEU A 221 -10.34 -0.26 11.07
C LEU A 221 -8.89 -0.69 10.82
N ASN A 222 -8.43 -1.75 11.49
CA ASN A 222 -7.07 -2.28 11.36
C ASN A 222 -5.98 -1.20 11.57
N ASN A 223 -6.14 -0.38 12.60
CA ASN A 223 -5.31 0.79 12.94
C ASN A 223 -5.33 1.92 11.88
N ASN A 224 -6.23 1.88 10.90
CA ASN A 224 -6.41 2.97 9.95
C ASN A 224 -7.63 3.81 10.34
N TYR A 225 -7.43 5.11 10.47
CA TYR A 225 -8.49 6.04 10.82
C TYR A 225 -9.55 6.13 9.71
N ILE A 226 -10.81 6.03 10.06
CA ILE A 226 -11.95 6.19 9.15
C ILE A 226 -12.40 7.64 9.22
N SER A 227 -11.99 8.42 8.23
CA SER A 227 -12.24 9.88 8.21
C SER A 227 -13.64 10.28 7.77
N ASN A 228 -14.34 9.42 7.03
CA ASN A 228 -15.66 9.72 6.47
C ASN A 228 -16.62 8.56 6.75
N LEU A 229 -17.81 8.90 7.22
CA LEU A 229 -18.89 7.95 7.47
C LEU A 229 -20.14 8.34 6.67
N PRO A 230 -20.88 7.41 6.11
CA PRO A 230 -20.60 5.97 6.09
C PRO A 230 -19.37 5.63 5.23
N SER A 231 -18.54 4.68 5.68
CA SER A 231 -17.40 4.19 4.89
C SER A 231 -17.65 2.78 4.40
N LEU A 232 -17.32 2.52 3.15
CA LEU A 232 -17.29 1.20 2.55
C LEU A 232 -15.83 0.71 2.57
N ASN A 233 -15.61 -0.48 3.13
CA ASN A 233 -14.27 -1.01 3.32
C ASN A 233 -14.18 -2.45 2.79
N THR A 234 -13.20 -2.73 1.98
CA THR A 234 -12.90 -4.07 1.48
C THR A 234 -12.19 -4.89 2.54
N CYS A 235 -12.67 -6.08 2.80
CA CYS A 235 -12.08 -7.03 3.75
C CYS A 235 -11.88 -8.38 3.09
N PHE A 236 -10.70 -8.98 3.24
CA PHE A 236 -10.40 -10.31 2.71
C PHE A 236 -10.78 -11.37 3.75
N GLU A 237 -11.36 -12.48 3.24
CA GLU A 237 -11.64 -13.65 4.07
C GLU A 237 -10.33 -14.27 4.58
N ASN A 238 -10.40 -14.89 5.76
CA ASN A 238 -9.27 -15.45 6.50
C ASN A 238 -8.28 -14.43 7.07
N ILE A 239 -8.55 -13.12 6.93
CA ILE A 239 -7.76 -12.05 7.52
C ILE A 239 -8.52 -11.44 8.69
N ASN A 240 -7.88 -11.38 9.85
CA ASN A 240 -8.48 -10.78 11.04
C ASN A 240 -8.73 -9.30 10.85
N GLN A 241 -9.94 -8.85 11.21
CA GLN A 241 -10.34 -7.45 11.19
C GLN A 241 -10.45 -6.95 12.62
N ASN A 242 -9.88 -5.78 12.89
CA ASN A 242 -9.96 -5.10 14.18
C ASN A 242 -10.64 -3.74 14.03
N ILE A 243 -11.73 -3.52 14.76
CA ILE A 243 -12.42 -2.23 14.82
C ILE A 243 -12.19 -1.65 16.21
N GLU A 244 -11.62 -0.46 16.27
CA GLU A 244 -11.41 0.29 17.50
C GLU A 244 -12.24 1.57 17.46
N ILE A 245 -12.94 1.86 18.55
CA ILE A 245 -13.82 3.03 18.68
C ILE A 245 -13.39 3.81 19.91
N PHE A 246 -13.05 5.07 19.72
CA PHE A 246 -12.65 6.00 20.79
C PHE A 246 -13.70 7.11 20.87
N PRO A 247 -14.69 7.03 21.79
CA PRO A 247 -15.68 8.08 21.96
C PRO A 247 -15.01 9.35 22.53
N ASP A 248 -15.55 10.51 22.14
CA ASP A 248 -15.13 11.78 22.75
C ASP A 248 -15.53 11.86 24.23
N LEU A 249 -14.87 12.75 24.97
CA LEU A 249 -15.20 13.03 26.36
C LEU A 249 -16.69 13.38 26.52
N ASN A 250 -17.38 12.63 27.40
CA ASN A 250 -18.81 12.71 27.70
C ASN A 250 -19.73 11.90 26.77
N PHE A 251 -19.20 11.06 25.90
CA PHE A 251 -19.97 10.10 25.13
C PHE A 251 -19.57 8.70 25.51
N ASP A 252 -20.55 7.82 25.62
CA ASP A 252 -20.37 6.39 25.83
C ASP A 252 -20.85 5.62 24.60
N ILE A 253 -20.25 4.48 24.34
CA ILE A 253 -20.71 3.56 23.31
C ILE A 253 -21.93 2.83 23.89
N ASP A 254 -23.14 3.18 23.41
CA ASP A 254 -24.38 2.55 23.89
C ASP A 254 -24.52 1.16 23.25
N THR A 255 -24.43 1.07 21.93
CA THR A 255 -24.67 -0.19 21.21
C THR A 255 -23.88 -0.25 19.92
N ILE A 256 -23.29 -1.42 19.65
CA ILE A 256 -22.66 -1.74 18.36
C ILE A 256 -23.52 -2.80 17.68
N PHE A 257 -24.03 -2.51 16.48
CA PHE A 257 -24.78 -3.45 15.66
C PHE A 257 -23.90 -3.95 14.52
N PHE A 258 -23.82 -5.27 14.39
CA PHE A 258 -23.25 -5.92 13.22
C PHE A 258 -24.38 -6.31 12.26
N VAL A 259 -24.41 -5.67 11.10
CA VAL A 259 -25.42 -5.95 10.06
C VAL A 259 -24.73 -6.82 9.02
N ASN A 260 -24.65 -8.08 9.27
CA ASN A 260 -24.48 -9.25 8.39
C ASN A 260 -23.86 -10.40 9.18
N ASN A 261 -24.43 -11.58 9.00
CA ASN A 261 -24.31 -12.79 9.81
C ASN A 261 -22.92 -13.50 9.84
N THR A 262 -21.82 -12.81 9.83
CA THR A 262 -20.52 -13.39 10.15
C THR A 262 -20.11 -12.98 11.57
N PRO A 263 -19.85 -13.94 12.46
CA PRO A 263 -19.45 -13.61 13.83
C PRO A 263 -18.05 -13.00 13.81
N ILE A 264 -17.97 -11.71 14.09
CA ILE A 264 -16.70 -11.08 14.46
C ILE A 264 -16.42 -11.48 15.91
N SER A 265 -15.26 -12.07 16.18
CA SER A 265 -14.85 -12.39 17.54
C SER A 265 -14.77 -11.11 18.37
N ASN A 266 -15.65 -10.97 19.35
CA ASN A 266 -15.66 -9.86 20.30
C ASN A 266 -14.43 -9.92 21.19
N ASN A 267 -13.43 -9.11 20.89
CA ASN A 267 -12.42 -8.69 21.85
C ASN A 267 -12.56 -7.16 21.99
N PHE A 268 -13.40 -6.77 22.95
CA PHE A 268 -13.47 -5.41 23.47
C PHE A 268 -12.50 -5.23 24.63
#